data_dd8f1dd88d0eec6870f902780eba6dd6
#
_entry.id   dd8f1dd88d0eec6870f902780eba6dd6
#
_cell.length_a   1.000
_cell.length_b   1.000
_cell.length_c   1.000
_cell.angle_alpha   90.00
_cell.angle_beta   90.00
_cell.angle_gamma   90.00
#
_symmetry.space_group_name_H-M   'P 1'
#
loop_
_entity.id
_entity.type
_entity.pdbx_description
1 polymer ?
#
loop_
_entity_poly.entity_id
_entity_poly.type
_entity_poly.pdbx_seq_one_letter_code
_entity_poly.pdbx_strand_id
1 'polypeptide(L)'
;MTKRFASGERVLGAKRLAKVARKTHSAWGTSQGLEEKGQTDYLHLNLSGPQHAPRLESLIGDRPRLDSLIINIELTLTSIIQGVALSFLCENATVALSHGRIQDLLYVANGLLLILLFWSRSTGHTLTLIRWPLDFTHNFFYFGAAFLEAVAFGQIGNAVAWYATLSCFSVVVWLLFILDLRLISRRTKGVSDNRLEQLMVLVRQDQNLNICWLMPALIAFHGGAAWFCSEANARWPDWVLLPAVVQFVCFLAYLIYFLRMIARLFDLMHPVETV
;
A
#
# COMPACT_ATOMS: atom_id res chain seq x y z
N MET A 1 40.15 6.90 27.13
CA MET A 1 39.17 7.43 28.11
C MET A 1 37.89 7.88 27.44
N THR A 2 37.16 7.01 26.75
CA THR A 2 35.93 7.40 25.97
C THR A 2 34.95 6.22 25.79
N LYS A 3 34.42 5.65 26.86
CA LYS A 3 33.43 4.56 26.78
C LYS A 3 32.30 4.57 27.85
N ARG A 4 32.01 5.68 28.51
CA ARG A 4 30.98 5.69 29.59
C ARG A 4 29.76 6.58 29.37
N PHE A 5 29.63 7.29 28.22
CA PHE A 5 28.49 8.21 27.98
C PHE A 5 27.31 7.63 27.24
N ALA A 6 27.40 6.44 26.61
CA ALA A 6 26.34 5.91 25.76
C ALA A 6 25.23 5.13 26.48
N SER A 7 25.38 4.86 27.79
CA SER A 7 24.42 4.02 28.54
C SER A 7 23.25 4.80 29.17
N GLY A 8 23.42 6.09 29.43
CA GLY A 8 22.42 6.90 30.15
C GLY A 8 21.23 7.33 29.27
N GLU A 9 21.49 7.63 28.00
CA GLU A 9 20.43 8.13 27.09
C GLU A 9 19.42 7.08 26.67
N ARG A 10 19.82 5.82 26.50
CA ARG A 10 18.89 4.73 26.16
C ARG A 10 17.86 4.45 27.25
N VAL A 11 18.22 4.64 28.51
CA VAL A 11 17.31 4.39 29.64
C VAL A 11 16.24 5.51 29.77
N LEU A 12 16.60 6.74 29.42
CA LEU A 12 15.67 7.88 29.42
C LEU A 12 14.64 7.81 28.28
N GLY A 13 15.04 7.33 27.10
CA GLY A 13 14.15 7.10 25.96
C GLY A 13 13.09 6.03 26.26
N ALA A 14 13.48 4.90 26.83
CA ALA A 14 12.58 3.81 27.18
C ALA A 14 11.53 4.22 28.24
N LYS A 15 11.91 5.04 29.23
CA LYS A 15 10.97 5.55 30.25
C LYS A 15 9.96 6.55 29.69
N ARG A 16 10.32 7.35 28.68
CA ARG A 16 9.39 8.26 28.00
C ARG A 16 8.37 7.51 27.15
N LEU A 17 8.78 6.49 26.40
CA LEU A 17 7.88 5.66 25.60
C LEU A 17 6.87 4.89 26.47
N ALA A 18 7.31 4.34 27.61
CA ALA A 18 6.41 3.67 28.55
C ALA A 18 5.37 4.61 29.17
N LYS A 19 5.70 5.90 29.35
CA LYS A 19 4.77 6.91 29.88
C LYS A 19 3.73 7.34 28.84
N VAL A 20 4.08 7.40 27.57
CA VAL A 20 3.15 7.68 26.45
C VAL A 20 2.20 6.50 26.25
N ALA A 21 2.69 5.27 26.26
CA ALA A 21 1.86 4.08 26.14
C ALA A 21 0.82 3.92 27.27
N ARG A 22 1.17 4.30 28.51
CA ARG A 22 0.19 4.29 29.60
C ARG A 22 -0.90 5.35 29.47
N LYS A 23 -0.58 6.50 28.86
CA LYS A 23 -1.54 7.60 28.69
C LYS A 23 -2.56 7.31 27.59
N THR A 24 -2.19 6.56 26.55
CA THR A 24 -3.10 6.10 25.50
C THR A 24 -4.01 4.98 25.99
N HIS A 25 -3.53 4.08 26.85
CA HIS A 25 -4.37 2.99 27.39
C HIS A 25 -5.48 3.50 28.34
N SER A 26 -5.27 4.62 29.05
CA SER A 26 -6.29 5.19 29.93
C SER A 26 -7.38 5.97 29.17
N ALA A 27 -7.09 6.44 27.95
CA ALA A 27 -8.07 7.17 27.13
C ALA A 27 -9.04 6.22 26.41
N TRP A 28 -8.67 4.94 26.21
CA TRP A 28 -9.54 3.93 25.58
C TRP A 28 -10.46 3.21 26.57
N GLY A 29 -10.15 3.26 27.86
CA GLY A 29 -10.95 2.59 28.91
C GLY A 29 -12.23 3.31 29.29
N THR A 30 -12.41 4.58 28.91
CA THR A 30 -13.58 5.38 29.29
C THR A 30 -14.71 5.42 28.27
N SER A 31 -14.47 4.94 27.03
CA SER A 31 -15.51 4.90 25.99
C SER A 31 -16.32 3.59 25.94
N GLN A 32 -15.88 2.53 26.59
CA GLN A 32 -16.60 1.25 26.62
C GLN A 32 -17.72 1.18 27.68
N GLY A 33 -17.76 2.12 28.62
CA GLY A 33 -18.74 2.09 29.71
C GLY A 33 -20.12 2.65 29.38
N LEU A 34 -20.34 3.23 28.20
CA LEU A 34 -21.62 3.85 27.82
C LEU A 34 -22.47 3.04 26.83
N GLU A 35 -21.90 2.01 26.19
CA GLU A 35 -22.64 1.17 25.22
C GLU A 35 -23.30 -0.07 25.84
N GLU A 36 -22.92 -0.45 27.04
CA GLU A 36 -23.38 -1.71 27.64
C GLU A 36 -24.79 -1.62 28.29
N LYS A 37 -25.34 -0.41 28.43
CA LYS A 37 -26.68 -0.22 29.03
C LYS A 37 -27.85 -0.26 28.05
N GLY A 38 -27.58 -0.25 26.74
CA GLY A 38 -28.62 -0.28 25.70
C GLY A 38 -28.90 -1.67 25.11
N GLN A 39 -28.08 -2.70 25.40
CA GLN A 39 -28.12 -3.97 24.69
C GLN A 39 -28.79 -5.12 25.45
N THR A 40 -29.18 -4.93 26.69
CA THR A 40 -29.83 -5.97 27.51
C THR A 40 -31.35 -6.10 27.31
N ASP A 41 -32.01 -5.13 26.69
CA ASP A 41 -33.47 -5.16 26.50
C ASP A 41 -33.95 -5.88 25.22
N TYR A 42 -33.04 -6.34 24.36
CA TYR A 42 -33.43 -7.05 23.11
C TYR A 42 -33.38 -8.57 23.20
N LEU A 43 -33.06 -9.16 24.34
CA LEU A 43 -32.85 -10.62 24.49
C LEU A 43 -34.07 -11.41 24.99
N HIS A 44 -35.26 -10.78 25.08
CA HIS A 44 -36.52 -11.49 25.24
C HIS A 44 -37.27 -11.62 23.91
N LEU A 45 -36.63 -12.16 22.87
CA LEU A 45 -37.30 -12.60 21.65
C LEU A 45 -37.71 -14.03 21.76
N ASN A 46 -39.01 -14.18 21.97
CA ASN A 46 -39.91 -15.27 21.72
C ASN A 46 -39.33 -16.46 20.91
N LEU A 47 -38.89 -17.53 21.58
CA LEU A 47 -38.38 -18.76 20.98
C LEU A 47 -39.52 -19.77 20.67
N SER A 48 -40.66 -19.30 20.16
CA SER A 48 -41.77 -20.19 19.80
C SER A 48 -42.38 -19.84 18.44
N GLY A 49 -41.62 -20.09 17.39
CA GLY A 49 -42.08 -20.10 16.00
C GLY A 49 -41.18 -20.98 15.16
N PRO A 50 -41.68 -21.67 14.10
CA PRO A 50 -40.82 -22.45 13.23
C PRO A 50 -39.77 -21.52 12.62
N GLN A 51 -38.50 -21.79 12.91
CA GLN A 51 -37.37 -21.07 12.33
C GLN A 51 -37.44 -21.26 10.81
N HIS A 52 -38.05 -20.29 10.11
CA HIS A 52 -37.84 -20.17 8.68
C HIS A 52 -36.37 -19.96 8.47
N ALA A 53 -35.67 -20.95 7.93
CA ALA A 53 -34.32 -20.77 7.40
C ALA A 53 -34.32 -19.50 6.55
N PRO A 54 -33.38 -18.61 6.75
CA PRO A 54 -33.35 -17.33 6.00
C PRO A 54 -33.43 -17.65 4.51
N ARG A 55 -34.51 -17.19 3.87
CA ARG A 55 -34.74 -17.46 2.44
C ARG A 55 -33.49 -16.97 1.69
N LEU A 56 -32.96 -17.80 0.82
CA LEU A 56 -31.81 -17.48 -0.06
C LEU A 56 -32.02 -16.15 -0.79
N GLU A 57 -33.29 -15.79 -1.06
CA GLU A 57 -33.71 -14.53 -1.66
C GLU A 57 -33.35 -13.28 -0.82
N SER A 58 -33.34 -13.35 0.51
CA SER A 58 -32.93 -12.22 1.35
C SER A 58 -31.42 -11.97 1.27
N LEU A 59 -30.62 -13.01 1.06
CA LEU A 59 -29.18 -12.89 0.85
C LEU A 59 -28.83 -12.32 -0.55
N ILE A 60 -29.70 -12.52 -1.55
CA ILE A 60 -29.51 -11.97 -2.90
C ILE A 60 -29.83 -10.48 -2.94
N GLY A 61 -30.79 -9.99 -2.15
CA GLY A 61 -31.13 -8.57 -2.04
C GLY A 61 -30.06 -7.72 -1.35
N ASP A 62 -29.19 -8.33 -0.54
CA ASP A 62 -28.13 -7.63 0.22
C ASP A 62 -26.76 -7.56 -0.51
N ARG A 63 -26.64 -8.11 -1.72
CA ARG A 63 -25.38 -8.09 -2.49
C ARG A 63 -24.77 -6.70 -2.64
N PRO A 64 -25.51 -5.63 -3.00
CA PRO A 64 -24.92 -4.28 -3.12
C PRO A 64 -24.35 -3.75 -1.80
N ARG A 65 -24.97 -4.11 -0.67
CA ARG A 65 -24.48 -3.75 0.66
C ARG A 65 -23.21 -4.51 1.03
N LEU A 66 -23.14 -5.80 0.73
CA LEU A 66 -21.96 -6.61 0.96
C LEU A 66 -20.78 -6.12 0.10
N ASP A 67 -21.01 -5.79 -1.17
CA ASP A 67 -19.99 -5.27 -2.08
C ASP A 67 -19.42 -3.94 -1.56
N SER A 68 -20.28 -3.01 -1.07
CA SER A 68 -19.80 -1.74 -0.51
C SER A 68 -19.02 -1.95 0.81
N LEU A 69 -19.43 -2.89 1.64
CA LEU A 69 -18.72 -3.23 2.88
C LEU A 69 -17.33 -3.80 2.58
N ILE A 70 -17.20 -4.69 1.61
CA ILE A 70 -15.93 -5.27 1.18
C ILE A 70 -14.98 -4.18 0.70
N ILE A 71 -15.45 -3.26 -0.14
CA ILE A 71 -14.64 -2.13 -0.63
C ILE A 71 -14.14 -1.29 0.54
N ASN A 72 -15.00 -0.96 1.50
CA ASN A 72 -14.62 -0.16 2.66
C ASN A 72 -13.58 -0.87 3.54
N ILE A 73 -13.71 -2.19 3.75
CA ILE A 73 -12.74 -2.99 4.51
C ILE A 73 -11.38 -2.96 3.79
N GLU A 74 -11.34 -3.16 2.48
CA GLU A 74 -10.09 -3.15 1.72
C GLU A 74 -9.41 -1.78 1.70
N LEU A 75 -10.16 -0.70 1.48
CA LEU A 75 -9.61 0.66 1.54
C LEU A 75 -9.06 0.98 2.93
N THR A 76 -9.76 0.56 3.98
CA THR A 76 -9.30 0.75 5.36
C THR A 76 -8.02 -0.05 5.62
N LEU A 77 -7.98 -1.32 5.21
CA LEU A 77 -6.82 -2.19 5.36
C LEU A 77 -5.60 -1.63 4.62
N THR A 78 -5.78 -1.24 3.36
CA THR A 78 -4.75 -0.59 2.53
C THR A 78 -4.21 0.67 3.19
N SER A 79 -5.11 1.53 3.71
CA SER A 79 -4.71 2.79 4.35
C SER A 79 -3.95 2.55 5.66
N ILE A 80 -4.34 1.55 6.46
CA ILE A 80 -3.62 1.19 7.70
C ILE A 80 -2.22 0.70 7.37
N ILE A 81 -2.08 -0.19 6.40
CA ILE A 81 -0.80 -0.77 6.00
C ILE A 81 0.14 0.32 5.47
N GLN A 82 -0.36 1.19 4.60
CA GLN A 82 0.45 2.30 4.07
C GLN A 82 0.75 3.35 5.15
N GLY A 83 -0.12 3.54 6.13
CA GLY A 83 0.15 4.37 7.30
C GLY A 83 1.31 3.83 8.14
N VAL A 84 1.41 2.52 8.30
CA VAL A 84 2.56 1.87 8.97
C VAL A 84 3.84 2.07 8.17
N ALA A 85 3.83 1.85 6.85
CA ALA A 85 4.99 2.09 5.99
C ALA A 85 5.45 3.56 6.05
N LEU A 86 4.51 4.51 6.01
CA LEU A 86 4.80 5.94 6.16
C LEU A 86 5.41 6.27 7.52
N SER A 87 4.97 5.61 8.60
CA SER A 87 5.55 5.78 9.94
C SER A 87 7.02 5.38 9.98
N PHE A 88 7.39 4.23 9.37
CA PHE A 88 8.78 3.82 9.21
C PHE A 88 9.60 4.82 8.40
N LEU A 89 9.03 5.34 7.29
CA LEU A 89 9.69 6.34 6.49
C LEU A 89 9.96 7.63 7.28
N CYS A 90 8.97 8.12 8.05
CA CYS A 90 9.11 9.32 8.88
C CYS A 90 10.15 9.15 10.00
N GLU A 91 10.21 7.98 10.63
CA GLU A 91 11.22 7.68 11.64
C GLU A 91 12.64 7.76 11.05
N ASN A 92 12.87 7.11 9.92
CA ASN A 92 14.18 7.11 9.25
C ASN A 92 14.53 8.50 8.67
N ALA A 93 13.54 9.25 8.17
CA ALA A 93 13.72 10.64 7.74
C ALA A 93 14.20 11.54 8.91
N THR A 94 13.59 11.38 10.07
CA THR A 94 13.97 12.11 11.29
C THR A 94 15.40 11.78 11.70
N VAL A 95 15.80 10.50 11.62
CA VAL A 95 17.17 10.07 11.89
C VAL A 95 18.16 10.68 10.88
N ALA A 96 17.83 10.65 9.59
CA ALA A 96 18.67 11.26 8.53
C ALA A 96 18.89 12.75 8.76
N LEU A 97 17.81 13.48 9.07
CA LEU A 97 17.85 14.91 9.34
C LEU A 97 18.67 15.24 10.61
N SER A 98 18.47 14.50 11.70
CA SER A 98 19.17 14.74 12.98
C SER A 98 20.68 14.53 12.87
N HIS A 99 21.13 13.69 11.93
CA HIS A 99 22.55 13.45 11.67
C HIS A 99 23.12 14.32 10.53
N GLY A 100 22.34 15.25 9.98
CA GLY A 100 22.77 16.13 8.88
C GLY A 100 23.04 15.41 7.56
N ARG A 101 22.50 14.20 7.36
CA ARG A 101 22.71 13.38 6.16
C ARG A 101 21.75 13.81 5.04
N ILE A 102 21.99 15.00 4.47
CA ILE A 102 21.10 15.60 3.44
C ILE A 102 20.95 14.69 2.22
N GLN A 103 21.99 13.93 1.85
CA GLN A 103 21.94 12.97 0.75
C GLN A 103 20.88 11.89 0.94
N ASP A 104 20.57 11.52 2.18
CA ASP A 104 19.57 10.49 2.49
C ASP A 104 18.14 11.00 2.24
N LEU A 105 17.93 12.32 2.18
CA LEU A 105 16.62 12.93 1.86
C LEU A 105 16.13 12.52 0.46
N LEU A 106 17.03 12.22 -0.47
CA LEU A 106 16.67 11.72 -1.79
C LEU A 106 16.04 10.31 -1.69
N TYR A 107 16.56 9.45 -0.81
CA TYR A 107 15.94 8.14 -0.53
C TYR A 107 14.60 8.30 0.18
N VAL A 108 14.47 9.27 1.10
CA VAL A 108 13.19 9.60 1.74
C VAL A 108 12.16 10.06 0.70
N ALA A 109 12.56 10.93 -0.24
CA ALA A 109 11.68 11.39 -1.31
C ALA A 109 11.25 10.23 -2.24
N ASN A 110 12.18 9.34 -2.58
CA ASN A 110 11.87 8.12 -3.32
C ASN A 110 10.90 7.21 -2.55
N GLY A 111 11.10 7.04 -1.24
CA GLY A 111 10.20 6.27 -0.38
C GLY A 111 8.79 6.87 -0.34
N LEU A 112 8.67 8.19 -0.24
CA LEU A 112 7.38 8.88 -0.28
C LEU A 112 6.68 8.67 -1.63
N LEU A 113 7.40 8.80 -2.75
CA LEU A 113 6.84 8.52 -4.08
C LEU A 113 6.41 7.06 -4.22
N LEU A 114 7.17 6.11 -3.66
CA LEU A 114 6.83 4.70 -3.66
C LEU A 114 5.51 4.44 -2.91
N ILE A 115 5.35 4.99 -1.70
CA ILE A 115 4.10 4.92 -0.93
C ILE A 115 2.94 5.49 -1.75
N LEU A 116 3.10 6.70 -2.31
CA LEU A 116 2.07 7.37 -3.10
C LEU A 116 1.68 6.55 -4.32
N LEU A 117 2.64 5.97 -5.03
CA LEU A 117 2.41 5.11 -6.20
C LEU A 117 1.65 3.84 -5.81
N PHE A 118 2.12 3.15 -4.78
CA PHE A 118 1.54 1.88 -4.35
C PHE A 118 0.12 2.08 -3.80
N TRP A 119 -0.08 3.09 -2.94
CA TRP A 119 -1.38 3.45 -2.40
C TRP A 119 -2.36 3.93 -3.48
N SER A 120 -1.94 4.87 -4.33
CA SER A 120 -2.80 5.41 -5.40
C SER A 120 -3.25 4.32 -6.36
N ARG A 121 -2.32 3.40 -6.69
CA ARG A 121 -2.61 2.31 -7.59
C ARG A 121 -3.58 1.30 -6.98
N SER A 122 -3.36 0.88 -5.74
CA SER A 122 -4.27 -0.01 -5.01
C SER A 122 -5.67 0.61 -4.88
N THR A 123 -5.75 1.88 -4.45
CA THR A 123 -7.00 2.61 -4.32
C THR A 123 -7.71 2.79 -5.68
N GLY A 124 -6.96 3.16 -6.72
CA GLY A 124 -7.50 3.33 -8.06
C GLY A 124 -8.10 2.03 -8.60
N HIS A 125 -7.45 0.91 -8.41
CA HIS A 125 -7.98 -0.40 -8.83
C HIS A 125 -9.23 -0.80 -8.04
N THR A 126 -9.23 -0.60 -6.73
CA THR A 126 -10.38 -0.91 -5.86
C THR A 126 -11.61 -0.08 -6.23
N LEU A 127 -11.43 1.22 -6.51
CA LEU A 127 -12.54 2.13 -6.79
C LEU A 127 -13.10 2.01 -8.21
N THR A 128 -12.29 1.62 -9.21
CA THR A 128 -12.70 1.72 -10.61
C THR A 128 -13.27 0.43 -11.19
N LEU A 129 -12.59 -0.69 -11.06
CA LEU A 129 -12.88 -1.88 -11.86
C LEU A 129 -13.01 -3.15 -11.06
N ILE A 130 -12.31 -3.21 -9.97
CA ILE A 130 -12.19 -4.42 -9.23
C ILE A 130 -12.89 -4.17 -7.91
N ARG A 131 -14.21 -4.36 -7.91
CA ARG A 131 -14.92 -4.66 -6.68
C ARG A 131 -14.36 -6.01 -6.22
N TRP A 132 -13.24 -5.96 -5.49
CA TRP A 132 -12.52 -7.13 -5.05
C TRP A 132 -13.44 -8.00 -4.19
N PRO A 133 -13.60 -9.29 -4.48
CA PRO A 133 -13.84 -10.20 -3.38
C PRO A 133 -12.54 -10.21 -2.56
N LEU A 134 -12.65 -10.31 -1.25
CA LEU A 134 -11.52 -10.57 -0.35
C LEU A 134 -10.76 -11.82 -0.87
N ASP A 135 -9.82 -11.62 -1.79
CA ASP A 135 -8.97 -12.71 -2.28
C ASP A 135 -7.78 -12.82 -1.34
N PHE A 136 -7.77 -13.89 -0.57
CA PHE A 136 -6.71 -14.14 0.41
C PHE A 136 -5.31 -14.12 -0.23
N THR A 137 -5.18 -14.65 -1.46
CA THR A 137 -3.90 -14.70 -2.18
C THR A 137 -3.42 -13.29 -2.54
N HIS A 138 -4.32 -12.46 -3.07
CA HIS A 138 -4.00 -11.07 -3.39
C HIS A 138 -3.58 -10.29 -2.14
N ASN A 139 -4.35 -10.39 -1.07
CA ASN A 139 -4.05 -9.70 0.18
C ASN A 139 -2.72 -10.18 0.78
N PHE A 140 -2.40 -11.47 0.71
CA PHE A 140 -1.11 -12.00 1.16
C PHE A 140 0.07 -11.33 0.43
N PHE A 141 0.02 -11.24 -0.90
CA PHE A 141 1.07 -10.56 -1.68
C PHE A 141 1.09 -9.06 -1.42
N TYR A 142 -0.06 -8.43 -1.20
CA TYR A 142 -0.15 -7.01 -0.84
C TYR A 142 0.56 -6.74 0.50
N PHE A 143 0.29 -7.55 1.53
CA PHE A 143 1.00 -7.47 2.82
C PHE A 143 2.50 -7.73 2.66
N GLY A 144 2.89 -8.71 1.85
CA GLY A 144 4.28 -9.00 1.54
C GLY A 144 5.00 -7.82 0.89
N ALA A 145 4.35 -7.15 -0.07
CA ALA A 145 4.88 -5.94 -0.71
C ALA A 145 5.06 -4.81 0.31
N ALA A 146 4.04 -4.49 1.10
CA ALA A 146 4.11 -3.44 2.11
C ALA A 146 5.16 -3.74 3.21
N PHE A 147 5.34 -5.00 3.58
CA PHE A 147 6.41 -5.41 4.49
C PHE A 147 7.80 -5.12 3.89
N LEU A 148 8.03 -5.48 2.62
CA LEU A 148 9.29 -5.20 1.93
C LEU A 148 9.52 -3.69 1.75
N GLU A 149 8.45 -2.92 1.53
CA GLU A 149 8.49 -1.46 1.49
C GLU A 149 8.98 -0.88 2.84
N ALA A 150 8.40 -1.31 3.96
CA ALA A 150 8.83 -0.90 5.30
C ALA A 150 10.29 -1.32 5.60
N VAL A 151 10.70 -2.53 5.17
CA VAL A 151 12.10 -3.00 5.30
C VAL A 151 13.03 -2.10 4.48
N ALA A 152 12.64 -1.72 3.23
CA ALA A 152 13.43 -0.80 2.41
C ALA A 152 13.65 0.54 3.10
N PHE A 153 12.63 1.10 3.75
CA PHE A 153 12.77 2.36 4.49
C PHE A 153 13.74 2.27 5.66
N GLY A 154 13.85 1.10 6.29
CA GLY A 154 14.88 0.81 7.29
C GLY A 154 16.31 0.78 6.73
N GLN A 155 16.48 0.71 5.40
CA GLN A 155 17.79 0.70 4.72
C GLN A 155 18.24 2.10 4.26
N ILE A 156 17.52 3.18 4.60
CA ILE A 156 17.94 4.55 4.26
C ILE A 156 19.34 4.80 4.85
N GLY A 157 20.27 5.23 3.98
CA GLY A 157 21.70 5.35 4.30
C GLY A 157 22.55 4.14 3.92
N ASN A 158 21.94 3.05 3.44
CA ASN A 158 22.62 1.89 2.85
C ASN A 158 22.08 1.62 1.45
N ALA A 159 22.68 2.24 0.43
CA ALA A 159 22.23 2.18 -0.95
C ALA A 159 22.11 0.74 -1.50
N VAL A 160 23.06 -0.14 -1.17
CA VAL A 160 23.06 -1.54 -1.64
C VAL A 160 21.84 -2.28 -1.10
N ALA A 161 21.62 -2.20 0.21
CA ALA A 161 20.50 -2.88 0.86
C ALA A 161 19.15 -2.27 0.43
N TRP A 162 19.07 -0.94 0.23
CA TRP A 162 17.90 -0.24 -0.33
C TRP A 162 17.49 -0.85 -1.67
N TYR A 163 18.41 -0.88 -2.64
CA TYR A 163 18.08 -1.39 -3.99
C TYR A 163 17.86 -2.91 -4.01
N ALA A 164 18.59 -3.68 -3.22
CA ALA A 164 18.35 -5.12 -3.10
C ALA A 164 16.92 -5.41 -2.58
N THR A 165 16.49 -4.69 -1.54
CA THR A 165 15.13 -4.83 -0.99
C THR A 165 14.07 -4.37 -1.98
N LEU A 166 14.30 -3.26 -2.69
CA LEU A 166 13.38 -2.79 -3.73
C LEU A 166 13.31 -3.73 -4.93
N SER A 167 14.38 -4.45 -5.25
CA SER A 167 14.34 -5.51 -6.28
C SER A 167 13.36 -6.62 -5.85
N CYS A 168 13.45 -7.10 -4.60
CA CYS A 168 12.51 -8.08 -4.06
C CYS A 168 11.07 -7.54 -4.02
N PHE A 169 10.88 -6.29 -3.57
CA PHE A 169 9.59 -5.60 -3.61
C PHE A 169 8.99 -5.58 -5.02
N SER A 170 9.80 -5.21 -6.03
CA SER A 170 9.36 -5.15 -7.43
C SER A 170 8.92 -6.52 -7.96
N VAL A 171 9.58 -7.62 -7.54
CA VAL A 171 9.16 -8.99 -7.88
C VAL A 171 7.78 -9.29 -7.28
N VAL A 172 7.54 -8.96 -6.01
CA VAL A 172 6.25 -9.20 -5.36
C VAL A 172 5.15 -8.38 -6.01
N VAL A 173 5.40 -7.10 -6.33
CA VAL A 173 4.46 -6.23 -7.06
C VAL A 173 4.19 -6.75 -8.47
N TRP A 174 5.21 -7.29 -9.15
CA TRP A 174 5.02 -7.94 -10.45
C TRP A 174 4.06 -9.12 -10.38
N LEU A 175 4.19 -9.98 -9.35
CA LEU A 175 3.26 -11.08 -9.11
C LEU A 175 1.85 -10.58 -8.81
N LEU A 176 1.70 -9.46 -8.07
CA LEU A 176 0.40 -8.81 -7.87
C LEU A 176 -0.24 -8.41 -9.20
N PHE A 177 0.49 -7.76 -10.12
CA PHE A 177 -0.05 -7.39 -11.43
C PHE A 177 -0.53 -8.60 -12.24
N ILE A 178 0.20 -9.72 -12.16
CA ILE A 178 -0.20 -10.97 -12.84
C ILE A 178 -1.50 -11.52 -12.23
N LEU A 179 -1.63 -11.49 -10.90
CA LEU A 179 -2.85 -11.91 -10.20
C LEU A 179 -4.04 -11.02 -10.58
N ASP A 180 -3.84 -9.70 -10.59
CA ASP A 180 -4.85 -8.72 -11.01
C ASP A 180 -5.37 -9.01 -12.41
N LEU A 181 -4.46 -9.18 -13.36
CA LEU A 181 -4.84 -9.48 -14.74
C LEU A 181 -5.65 -10.78 -14.85
N ARG A 182 -5.31 -11.81 -14.06
CA ARG A 182 -6.07 -13.07 -14.00
C ARG A 182 -7.48 -12.85 -13.44
N LEU A 183 -7.61 -12.04 -12.38
CA LEU A 183 -8.90 -11.73 -11.76
C LEU A 183 -9.79 -10.93 -12.71
N ILE A 184 -9.24 -9.89 -13.35
CA ILE A 184 -9.93 -9.10 -14.37
C ILE A 184 -10.44 -10.00 -15.50
N SER A 185 -9.57 -10.87 -16.05
CA SER A 185 -9.92 -11.75 -17.15
C SER A 185 -11.01 -12.76 -16.83
N ARG A 186 -11.11 -13.21 -15.56
CA ARG A 186 -12.18 -14.12 -15.12
C ARG A 186 -13.54 -13.44 -15.03
N ARG A 187 -13.57 -12.17 -14.62
CA ARG A 187 -14.81 -11.42 -14.35
C ARG A 187 -15.44 -10.83 -15.60
N THR A 188 -14.65 -10.55 -16.62
CA THR A 188 -15.12 -9.92 -17.85
C THR A 188 -15.73 -10.90 -18.85
N LYS A 189 -15.69 -12.20 -18.57
CA LYS A 189 -16.31 -13.21 -19.43
C LYS A 189 -17.82 -13.07 -19.40
N GLY A 190 -18.42 -12.61 -20.50
CA GLY A 190 -19.87 -12.57 -20.70
C GLY A 190 -20.53 -11.19 -20.49
N VAL A 191 -19.78 -10.14 -20.33
CA VAL A 191 -20.31 -8.79 -20.25
C VAL A 191 -20.34 -8.18 -21.66
N SER A 192 -21.52 -7.76 -22.13
CA SER A 192 -21.76 -7.20 -23.48
C SER A 192 -22.00 -5.69 -23.48
N ASP A 193 -21.54 -4.96 -22.46
CA ASP A 193 -21.65 -3.50 -22.39
C ASP A 193 -20.44 -2.84 -23.04
N ASN A 194 -20.67 -2.06 -24.12
CA ASN A 194 -19.61 -1.37 -24.88
C ASN A 194 -18.75 -0.43 -24.03
N ARG A 195 -19.30 0.22 -22.99
CA ARG A 195 -18.53 1.09 -22.10
C ARG A 195 -17.62 0.30 -21.20
N LEU A 196 -18.14 -0.77 -20.60
CA LEU A 196 -17.37 -1.66 -19.76
C LEU A 196 -16.25 -2.35 -20.57
N GLU A 197 -16.50 -2.66 -21.82
CA GLU A 197 -15.48 -3.19 -22.72
C GLU A 197 -14.33 -2.21 -22.96
N GLN A 198 -14.62 -0.92 -23.22
CA GLN A 198 -13.59 0.12 -23.37
C GLN A 198 -12.76 0.31 -22.10
N LEU A 199 -13.40 0.34 -20.92
CA LEU A 199 -12.72 0.39 -19.63
C LEU A 199 -11.78 -0.80 -19.45
N MET A 200 -12.25 -2.00 -19.78
CA MET A 200 -11.48 -3.24 -19.68
C MET A 200 -10.31 -3.29 -20.63
N VAL A 201 -10.45 -2.76 -21.84
CA VAL A 201 -9.34 -2.64 -22.81
C VAL A 201 -8.25 -1.74 -22.23
N LEU A 202 -8.62 -0.56 -21.71
CA LEU A 202 -7.67 0.40 -21.15
C LEU A 202 -6.90 -0.21 -19.94
N VAL A 203 -7.63 -0.85 -19.03
CA VAL A 203 -6.99 -1.49 -17.86
C VAL A 203 -6.11 -2.66 -18.26
N ARG A 204 -6.54 -3.48 -19.22
CA ARG A 204 -5.73 -4.60 -19.70
C ARG A 204 -4.46 -4.11 -20.42
N GLN A 205 -4.54 -3.01 -21.17
CA GLN A 205 -3.36 -2.39 -21.77
C GLN A 205 -2.37 -1.89 -20.70
N ASP A 206 -2.87 -1.20 -19.68
CA ASP A 206 -2.04 -0.76 -18.56
C ASP A 206 -1.41 -1.95 -17.81
N GLN A 207 -2.17 -3.00 -17.50
CA GLN A 207 -1.65 -4.19 -16.84
C GLN A 207 -0.58 -4.89 -17.69
N ASN A 208 -0.79 -5.02 -18.98
CA ASN A 208 0.19 -5.62 -19.90
C ASN A 208 1.48 -4.78 -19.97
N LEU A 209 1.37 -3.45 -20.02
CA LEU A 209 2.54 -2.55 -19.96
C LEU A 209 3.35 -2.79 -18.68
N ASN A 210 2.66 -2.86 -17.52
CA ASN A 210 3.31 -3.10 -16.24
C ASN A 210 3.96 -4.49 -16.17
N ILE A 211 3.27 -5.54 -16.59
CA ILE A 211 3.75 -6.92 -16.49
C ILE A 211 4.89 -7.19 -17.45
N CYS A 212 4.78 -6.73 -18.71
CA CYS A 212 5.74 -7.10 -19.75
C CYS A 212 6.96 -6.19 -19.81
N TRP A 213 6.85 -4.92 -19.38
CA TRP A 213 7.91 -3.94 -19.56
C TRP A 213 8.34 -3.26 -18.27
N LEU A 214 7.41 -2.65 -17.55
CA LEU A 214 7.77 -1.77 -16.43
C LEU A 214 8.35 -2.55 -15.26
N MET A 215 7.68 -3.60 -14.80
CA MET A 215 8.16 -4.38 -13.66
C MET A 215 9.47 -5.13 -13.95
N PRO A 216 9.63 -5.83 -15.10
CA PRO A 216 10.93 -6.39 -15.46
C PRO A 216 12.05 -5.34 -15.53
N ALA A 217 11.78 -4.15 -16.10
CA ALA A 217 12.73 -3.05 -16.15
C ALA A 217 13.09 -2.53 -14.75
N LEU A 218 12.13 -2.39 -13.83
CA LEU A 218 12.37 -1.99 -12.45
C LEU A 218 13.16 -3.04 -11.67
N ILE A 219 12.87 -4.32 -11.83
CA ILE A 219 13.64 -5.41 -11.21
C ILE A 219 15.08 -5.35 -11.67
N ALA A 220 15.31 -5.24 -12.99
CA ALA A 220 16.64 -5.13 -13.57
C ALA A 220 17.36 -3.85 -13.12
N PHE A 221 16.65 -2.71 -13.07
CA PHE A 221 17.20 -1.45 -12.58
C PHE A 221 17.60 -1.55 -11.11
N HIS A 222 16.73 -2.02 -10.21
CA HIS A 222 17.06 -2.13 -8.79
C HIS A 222 18.18 -3.13 -8.52
N GLY A 223 18.17 -4.31 -9.19
CA GLY A 223 19.26 -5.27 -9.09
C GLY A 223 20.58 -4.71 -9.62
N GLY A 224 20.55 -4.05 -10.77
CA GLY A 224 21.71 -3.37 -11.35
C GLY A 224 22.22 -2.21 -10.50
N ALA A 225 21.30 -1.42 -9.89
CA ALA A 225 21.65 -0.34 -8.98
C ALA A 225 22.30 -0.87 -7.68
N ALA A 226 21.79 -1.97 -7.11
CA ALA A 226 22.41 -2.62 -5.96
C ALA A 226 23.85 -3.06 -6.28
N TRP A 227 24.05 -3.71 -7.41
CA TRP A 227 25.38 -4.11 -7.87
C TRP A 227 26.28 -2.89 -8.13
N PHE A 228 25.78 -1.87 -8.86
CA PHE A 228 26.52 -0.64 -9.13
C PHE A 228 26.94 0.06 -7.83
N CYS A 229 26.02 0.24 -6.86
CA CYS A 229 26.33 0.86 -5.57
C CYS A 229 27.37 0.06 -4.77
N SER A 230 27.37 -1.26 -4.86
CA SER A 230 28.38 -2.14 -4.26
C SER A 230 29.80 -1.85 -4.80
N GLU A 231 29.94 -1.69 -6.12
CA GLU A 231 31.21 -1.40 -6.78
C GLU A 231 31.61 0.09 -6.63
N ALA A 232 30.63 1.01 -6.80
CA ALA A 232 30.87 2.45 -6.76
C ALA A 232 31.29 2.92 -5.36
N ASN A 233 30.75 2.33 -4.29
CA ASN A 233 31.08 2.70 -2.92
C ASN A 233 32.59 2.60 -2.62
N ALA A 234 33.26 1.66 -3.28
CA ALA A 234 34.70 1.44 -3.13
C ALA A 234 35.55 2.33 -4.08
N ARG A 235 35.02 2.71 -5.25
CA ARG A 235 35.79 3.34 -6.35
C ARG A 235 35.39 4.79 -6.65
N TRP A 236 34.08 5.08 -6.55
CA TRP A 236 33.49 6.36 -6.95
C TRP A 236 32.35 6.78 -6.00
N PRO A 237 32.63 7.15 -4.76
CA PRO A 237 31.60 7.42 -3.73
C PRO A 237 30.59 8.49 -4.14
N ASP A 238 31.00 9.48 -4.94
CA ASP A 238 30.13 10.57 -5.41
C ASP A 238 29.03 10.09 -6.36
N TRP A 239 29.22 8.95 -7.02
CA TRP A 239 28.27 8.40 -7.98
C TRP A 239 27.19 7.50 -7.36
N VAL A 240 27.31 7.19 -6.07
CA VAL A 240 26.35 6.29 -5.36
C VAL A 240 24.93 6.87 -5.33
N LEU A 241 24.79 8.21 -5.44
CA LEU A 241 23.49 8.87 -5.50
C LEU A 241 22.82 8.85 -6.89
N LEU A 242 23.58 8.59 -7.95
CA LEU A 242 23.05 8.64 -9.32
C LEU A 242 21.82 7.72 -9.51
N PRO A 243 21.84 6.44 -9.07
CA PRO A 243 20.66 5.59 -9.17
C PRO A 243 19.45 6.17 -8.42
N ALA A 244 19.64 6.86 -7.29
CA ALA A 244 18.54 7.45 -6.53
C ALA A 244 17.88 8.63 -7.26
N VAL A 245 18.67 9.43 -7.99
CA VAL A 245 18.17 10.50 -8.87
C VAL A 245 17.37 9.90 -10.02
N VAL A 246 17.92 8.88 -10.70
CA VAL A 246 17.23 8.18 -11.79
C VAL A 246 15.92 7.56 -11.31
N GLN A 247 15.93 6.89 -10.16
CA GLN A 247 14.74 6.31 -9.55
C GLN A 247 13.67 7.38 -9.28
N PHE A 248 14.06 8.52 -8.71
CA PHE A 248 13.15 9.63 -8.41
C PHE A 248 12.45 10.14 -9.68
N VAL A 249 13.20 10.36 -10.74
CA VAL A 249 12.66 10.82 -12.03
C VAL A 249 11.72 9.78 -12.63
N CYS A 250 12.10 8.48 -12.58
CA CYS A 250 11.28 7.39 -13.08
C CYS A 250 9.97 7.26 -12.29
N PHE A 251 10.02 7.33 -10.97
CA PHE A 251 8.83 7.25 -10.12
C PHE A 251 7.90 8.45 -10.34
N LEU A 252 8.44 9.65 -10.47
CA LEU A 252 7.66 10.86 -10.76
C LEU A 252 6.99 10.76 -12.14
N ALA A 253 7.72 10.34 -13.16
CA ALA A 253 7.19 10.12 -14.50
C ALA A 253 6.06 9.07 -14.50
N TYR A 254 6.26 7.97 -13.75
CA TYR A 254 5.25 6.93 -13.61
C TYR A 254 4.02 7.39 -12.84
N LEU A 255 4.19 8.21 -11.80
CA LEU A 255 3.07 8.82 -11.07
C LEU A 255 2.23 9.71 -12.00
N ILE A 256 2.87 10.56 -12.80
CA ILE A 256 2.19 11.41 -13.77
C ILE A 256 1.44 10.57 -14.82
N TYR A 257 2.06 9.50 -15.33
CA TYR A 257 1.42 8.57 -16.24
C TYR A 257 0.16 7.96 -15.60
N PHE A 258 0.28 7.44 -14.38
CA PHE A 258 -0.81 6.80 -13.66
C PHE A 258 -1.97 7.76 -13.38
N LEU A 259 -1.69 8.98 -12.91
CA LEU A 259 -2.72 10.00 -12.68
C LEU A 259 -3.47 10.37 -13.96
N ARG A 260 -2.78 10.46 -15.11
CA ARG A 260 -3.42 10.67 -16.41
C ARG A 260 -4.29 9.47 -16.84
N MET A 261 -3.84 8.26 -16.56
CA MET A 261 -4.62 7.06 -16.84
C MET A 261 -5.90 7.02 -15.99
N ILE A 262 -5.80 7.30 -14.69
CA ILE A 262 -6.95 7.36 -13.78
C ILE A 262 -7.95 8.46 -14.23
N ALA A 263 -7.48 9.65 -14.60
CA ALA A 263 -8.35 10.71 -15.13
C ALA A 263 -9.17 10.22 -16.34
N ARG A 264 -8.53 9.54 -17.30
CA ARG A 264 -9.23 8.95 -18.47
C ARG A 264 -10.27 7.89 -18.06
N LEU A 265 -9.96 7.08 -17.02
CA LEU A 265 -10.91 6.11 -16.49
C LEU A 265 -12.15 6.79 -15.90
N PHE A 266 -11.95 7.86 -15.13
CA PHE A 266 -13.07 8.65 -14.56
C PHE A 266 -13.91 9.30 -15.65
N ASP A 267 -13.31 9.87 -16.70
CA ASP A 267 -14.03 10.47 -17.83
C ASP A 267 -14.91 9.42 -18.55
N LEU A 268 -14.42 8.19 -18.70
CA LEU A 268 -15.20 7.10 -19.30
C LEU A 268 -16.34 6.61 -18.39
N MET A 269 -16.16 6.66 -17.06
CA MET A 269 -17.20 6.26 -16.10
C MET A 269 -18.30 7.32 -15.93
N HIS A 270 -17.93 8.60 -16.03
CA HIS A 270 -18.83 9.74 -15.84
C HIS A 270 -18.80 10.65 -17.09
N PRO A 271 -19.37 10.20 -18.24
CA PRO A 271 -19.45 11.07 -19.40
C PRO A 271 -20.25 12.31 -19.01
N VAL A 272 -19.66 13.50 -19.23
CA VAL A 272 -20.35 14.76 -19.07
C VAL A 272 -21.52 14.71 -20.06
N GLU A 273 -22.76 14.66 -19.58
CA GLU A 273 -23.94 14.87 -20.42
C GLU A 273 -23.82 16.27 -20.99
N THR A 274 -23.41 16.38 -22.25
CA THR A 274 -23.45 17.63 -22.98
C THR A 274 -24.92 17.96 -23.18
N VAL A 275 -25.44 18.83 -22.31
CA VAL A 275 -26.78 19.44 -22.42
C VAL A 275 -26.81 20.40 -23.61
#